data_b87bbcc1938dcbec0d49f922bfa94dfa
#
_entry.id   b87bbcc1938dcbec0d49f922bfa94dfa
#
_cell.length_a   1.000
_cell.length_b   1.000
_cell.length_c   1.000
_cell.angle_alpha   90.00
_cell.angle_beta   90.00
_cell.angle_gamma   90.00
#
_symmetry.space_group_name_H-M   'P 1'
#
loop_
_entity.id
_entity.type
_entity.pdbx_description
1 polymer ?
#
loop_
_entity_poly.entity_id
_entity_poly.type
_entity_poly.pdbx_seq_one_letter_code
_entity_poly.pdbx_strand_id
1 'polypeptide(L)'
;MTTASAPAPPWPRPRGLLLDAMGTLIGLRTSVGATYAAVAAEHGIDAAPAAIDRAFPGVLRQAPPLAFPGLDGDRLLEAERRWWGERIDAVLGTAAPTALHHALFDRFADPSLWRVYPDVPAVLRRWHGAGLRLAVVSNFDRRLQPLLEGLGLADLFDTVVVSSSAGAAKPSPRPFRIALESLALEASQVWHVGDSAEDGAGARAAGVRCLLVRRP
;
A
#
# COMPACT_ATOMS: atom_id res chain seq x y z
N MET A 1 -35.67 28.92 -1.53
CA MET A 1 -34.45 28.62 -2.30
C MET A 1 -34.33 27.13 -2.45
N THR A 2 -34.70 26.60 -3.60
CA THR A 2 -34.68 25.16 -3.91
C THR A 2 -33.24 24.80 -4.25
N THR A 3 -32.56 24.06 -3.37
CA THR A 3 -31.24 23.53 -3.66
C THR A 3 -31.40 22.50 -4.79
N ALA A 4 -30.92 22.83 -5.97
CA ALA A 4 -30.85 21.88 -7.08
C ALA A 4 -29.99 20.69 -6.63
N SER A 5 -30.60 19.50 -6.51
CA SER A 5 -29.90 18.26 -6.26
C SER A 5 -28.93 18.01 -7.41
N ALA A 6 -27.65 17.76 -7.11
CA ALA A 6 -26.69 17.38 -8.13
C ALA A 6 -27.21 16.14 -8.89
N PRO A 7 -27.01 16.06 -10.22
CA PRO A 7 -27.46 14.92 -10.99
C PRO A 7 -26.86 13.64 -10.43
N ALA A 8 -27.68 12.59 -10.32
CA ALA A 8 -27.22 11.28 -9.86
C ALA A 8 -26.06 10.81 -10.76
N PRO A 9 -24.99 10.21 -10.18
CA PRO A 9 -23.90 9.72 -10.98
C PRO A 9 -24.39 8.70 -12.03
N PRO A 10 -23.83 8.68 -13.25
CA PRO A 10 -24.30 7.85 -14.37
C PRO A 10 -24.08 6.34 -14.16
N TRP A 11 -23.70 5.92 -12.98
CA TRP A 11 -23.42 4.53 -12.60
C TRP A 11 -23.99 4.20 -11.23
N PRO A 12 -24.36 2.94 -10.99
CA PRO A 12 -24.93 2.50 -9.72
C PRO A 12 -23.91 2.73 -8.58
N ARG A 13 -24.44 3.06 -7.40
CA ARG A 13 -23.62 3.20 -6.20
C ARG A 13 -22.97 1.87 -5.87
N PRO A 14 -21.66 1.85 -5.48
CA PRO A 14 -20.99 0.63 -5.08
C PRO A 14 -21.57 0.12 -3.75
N ARG A 15 -21.45 -1.18 -3.53
CA ARG A 15 -21.69 -1.84 -2.26
C ARG A 15 -20.39 -2.02 -1.46
N GLY A 16 -19.24 -1.94 -2.13
CA GLY A 16 -17.93 -2.01 -1.51
C GLY A 16 -16.91 -1.16 -2.22
N LEU A 17 -15.82 -0.87 -1.51
CA LEU A 17 -14.66 -0.15 -2.03
C LEU A 17 -13.38 -0.92 -1.73
N LEU A 18 -12.53 -1.03 -2.74
CA LEU A 18 -11.16 -1.47 -2.61
C LEU A 18 -10.27 -0.21 -2.65
N LEU A 19 -9.36 -0.10 -1.71
CA LEU A 19 -8.54 1.11 -1.56
C LEU A 19 -7.07 0.72 -1.60
N ASP A 20 -6.27 1.39 -2.41
CA ASP A 20 -4.82 1.31 -2.25
C ASP A 20 -4.41 2.01 -0.96
N ALA A 21 -3.20 1.72 -0.45
CA ALA A 21 -2.70 2.27 0.79
C ALA A 21 -1.80 3.49 0.58
N MET A 22 -0.57 3.27 0.06
CA MET A 22 0.44 4.32 -0.06
C MET A 22 0.11 5.25 -1.24
N GLY A 23 0.08 6.57 -0.99
CA GLY A 23 -0.35 7.54 -2.00
C GLY A 23 -1.87 7.72 -2.09
N THR A 24 -2.64 6.85 -1.44
CA THR A 24 -4.11 6.89 -1.41
C THR A 24 -4.64 7.17 -0.01
N LEU A 25 -4.34 6.33 0.96
CA LEU A 25 -4.78 6.47 2.36
C LEU A 25 -3.71 7.10 3.24
N ILE A 26 -2.47 6.70 3.03
CA ILE A 26 -1.31 7.05 3.85
C ILE A 26 -0.13 7.51 2.99
N GLY A 27 0.77 8.25 3.61
CA GLY A 27 2.05 8.66 3.02
C GLY A 27 3.11 8.81 4.10
N LEU A 28 4.36 8.90 3.71
CA LEU A 28 5.46 9.13 4.64
C LEU A 28 5.43 10.59 5.16
N ARG A 29 5.86 10.79 6.41
CA ARG A 29 6.05 12.12 7.01
C ARG A 29 7.32 12.79 6.53
N THR A 30 8.35 11.98 6.27
CA THR A 30 9.66 12.39 5.77
C THR A 30 10.00 11.59 4.51
N SER A 31 11.03 11.98 3.79
CA SER A 31 11.45 11.22 2.61
C SER A 31 12.03 9.85 2.99
N VAL A 32 12.02 8.93 2.05
CA VAL A 32 12.68 7.62 2.19
C VAL A 32 14.15 7.81 2.52
N GLY A 33 14.82 8.73 1.79
CA GLY A 33 16.24 9.01 1.97
C GLY A 33 16.59 9.53 3.37
N ALA A 34 15.74 10.40 3.93
CA ALA A 34 15.93 10.89 5.29
C ALA A 34 15.86 9.75 6.33
N THR A 35 14.89 8.84 6.16
CA THR A 35 14.74 7.67 7.04
C THR A 35 15.92 6.71 6.89
N TYR A 36 16.32 6.40 5.66
CA TYR A 36 17.47 5.52 5.39
C TYR A 36 18.75 6.07 6.01
N ALA A 37 19.05 7.37 5.77
CA ALA A 37 20.25 8.00 6.28
C ALA A 37 20.31 8.00 7.82
N ALA A 38 19.17 8.27 8.47
CA ALA A 38 19.11 8.23 9.94
C ALA A 38 19.42 6.84 10.50
N VAL A 39 18.80 5.79 9.96
CA VAL A 39 19.03 4.41 10.40
C VAL A 39 20.44 3.94 10.00
N ALA A 40 20.94 4.29 8.81
CA ALA A 40 22.29 3.94 8.38
C ALA A 40 23.38 4.53 9.30
N ALA A 41 23.19 5.77 9.76
CA ALA A 41 24.10 6.43 10.70
C ALA A 41 24.19 5.69 12.04
N GLU A 42 23.11 5.10 12.54
CA GLU A 42 23.09 4.26 13.75
C GLU A 42 23.94 3.00 13.58
N HIS A 43 24.16 2.57 12.33
CA HIS A 43 25.02 1.44 11.95
C HIS A 43 26.41 1.86 11.45
N GLY A 44 26.80 3.12 11.63
CA GLY A 44 28.10 3.64 11.23
C GLY A 44 28.27 3.82 9.71
N ILE A 45 27.19 3.88 8.96
CA ILE A 45 27.17 4.06 7.51
C ILE A 45 26.70 5.47 7.18
N ASP A 46 27.58 6.24 6.50
CA ASP A 46 27.22 7.56 5.98
C ASP A 46 26.47 7.40 4.65
N ALA A 47 25.26 7.92 4.61
CA ALA A 47 24.39 7.83 3.43
C ALA A 47 23.71 9.17 3.15
N ALA A 48 23.84 9.68 1.95
CA ALA A 48 23.27 10.97 1.55
C ALA A 48 21.77 10.86 1.26
N PRO A 49 20.86 11.49 2.04
CA PRO A 49 19.41 11.38 1.86
C PRO A 49 18.95 11.66 0.43
N ALA A 50 19.43 12.77 -0.17
CA ALA A 50 19.06 13.16 -1.51
C ALA A 50 19.52 12.18 -2.61
N ALA A 51 20.61 11.45 -2.41
CA ALA A 51 21.06 10.42 -3.34
C ALA A 51 20.10 9.21 -3.29
N ILE A 52 19.71 8.80 -2.09
CA ILE A 52 18.73 7.73 -1.86
C ILE A 52 17.38 8.09 -2.48
N ASP A 53 16.85 9.28 -2.22
CA ASP A 53 15.56 9.72 -2.78
C ASP A 53 15.56 9.74 -4.31
N ARG A 54 16.70 10.05 -4.94
CA ARG A 54 16.84 9.96 -6.41
C ARG A 54 16.90 8.53 -6.92
N ALA A 55 17.60 7.64 -6.22
CA ALA A 55 17.83 6.26 -6.65
C ALA A 55 16.59 5.37 -6.42
N PHE A 56 15.90 5.55 -5.29
CA PHE A 56 14.85 4.68 -4.79
C PHE A 56 13.73 4.38 -5.79
N PRO A 57 13.12 5.38 -6.49
CA PRO A 57 12.09 5.11 -7.48
C PRO A 57 12.58 4.26 -8.66
N GLY A 58 13.84 4.43 -9.06
CA GLY A 58 14.47 3.65 -10.12
C GLY A 58 14.67 2.20 -9.71
N VAL A 59 15.18 1.98 -8.50
CA VAL A 59 15.39 0.64 -7.92
C VAL A 59 14.05 -0.11 -7.81
N LEU A 60 13.00 0.54 -7.30
CA LEU A 60 11.70 -0.10 -7.19
C LEU A 60 11.08 -0.44 -8.55
N ARG A 61 11.19 0.42 -9.55
CA ARG A 61 10.66 0.12 -10.90
C ARG A 61 11.35 -1.07 -11.57
N GLN A 62 12.61 -1.32 -11.25
CA GLN A 62 13.39 -2.45 -11.80
C GLN A 62 13.28 -3.72 -10.95
N ALA A 63 12.71 -3.61 -9.75
CA ALA A 63 12.57 -4.74 -8.85
C ALA A 63 11.56 -5.76 -9.38
N PRO A 64 11.77 -7.05 -9.14
CA PRO A 64 10.72 -8.04 -9.35
C PRO A 64 9.51 -7.69 -8.45
N PRO A 65 8.30 -8.12 -8.82
CA PRO A 65 7.12 -7.87 -7.99
C PRO A 65 7.32 -8.35 -6.54
N LEU A 66 6.88 -7.55 -5.57
CA LEU A 66 6.82 -7.95 -4.15
C LEU A 66 5.67 -8.95 -3.97
N ALA A 67 5.89 -10.19 -4.38
CA ALA A 67 4.86 -11.23 -4.42
C ALA A 67 5.50 -12.62 -4.29
N PHE A 68 5.02 -13.43 -3.35
CA PHE A 68 5.62 -14.73 -3.00
C PHE A 68 4.56 -15.82 -2.99
N PRO A 69 4.22 -16.38 -4.18
CA PRO A 69 3.17 -17.40 -4.28
C PRO A 69 3.51 -18.65 -3.43
N GLY A 70 2.53 -19.07 -2.62
CA GLY A 70 2.65 -20.29 -1.80
C GLY A 70 3.54 -20.16 -0.55
N LEU A 71 4.03 -18.95 -0.24
CA LEU A 71 4.72 -18.70 1.01
C LEU A 71 3.78 -18.11 2.07
N ASP A 72 3.97 -18.51 3.31
CA ASP A 72 3.26 -18.03 4.50
C ASP A 72 4.19 -18.02 5.72
N GLY A 73 3.69 -17.56 6.86
CA GLY A 73 4.39 -17.58 8.14
C GLY A 73 5.80 -16.99 8.05
N ASP A 74 6.76 -17.71 8.64
CA ASP A 74 8.17 -17.27 8.71
C ASP A 74 8.86 -17.26 7.34
N ARG A 75 8.50 -18.23 6.46
CA ARG A 75 9.08 -18.28 5.11
C ARG A 75 8.71 -17.04 4.28
N LEU A 76 7.48 -16.54 4.44
CA LEU A 76 7.07 -15.29 3.80
C LEU A 76 7.83 -14.10 4.39
N LEU A 77 8.00 -14.03 5.72
CA LEU A 77 8.76 -12.96 6.36
C LEU A 77 10.23 -12.93 5.90
N GLU A 78 10.87 -14.08 5.79
CA GLU A 78 12.25 -14.16 5.28
C GLU A 78 12.34 -13.71 3.81
N ALA A 79 11.36 -14.09 2.99
CA ALA A 79 11.31 -13.67 1.58
C ALA A 79 11.11 -12.15 1.46
N GLU A 80 10.22 -11.55 2.26
CA GLU A 80 9.99 -10.11 2.31
C GLU A 80 11.26 -9.36 2.77
N ARG A 81 11.91 -9.81 3.85
CA ARG A 81 13.15 -9.22 4.36
C ARG A 81 14.29 -9.30 3.33
N ARG A 82 14.43 -10.43 2.66
CA ARG A 82 15.43 -10.60 1.59
C ARG A 82 15.13 -9.66 0.42
N TRP A 83 13.89 -9.62 -0.02
CA TRP A 83 13.47 -8.73 -1.12
C TRP A 83 13.82 -7.27 -0.81
N TRP A 84 13.53 -6.80 0.39
CA TRP A 84 13.87 -5.44 0.82
C TRP A 84 15.38 -5.24 1.00
N GLY A 85 16.10 -6.22 1.56
CA GLY A 85 17.55 -6.17 1.72
C GLY A 85 18.28 -5.92 0.39
N GLU A 86 17.91 -6.65 -0.66
CA GLU A 86 18.45 -6.44 -1.99
C GLU A 86 18.14 -5.02 -2.56
N ARG A 87 17.01 -4.41 -2.20
CA ARG A 87 16.68 -3.02 -2.61
C ARG A 87 17.44 -2.00 -1.79
N ILE A 88 17.65 -2.27 -0.52
CA ILE A 88 18.51 -1.45 0.35
C ILE A 88 19.93 -1.42 -0.23
N ASP A 89 20.49 -2.56 -0.56
CA ASP A 89 21.83 -2.65 -1.17
C ASP A 89 21.90 -1.88 -2.50
N ALA A 90 20.92 -2.06 -3.36
CA ALA A 90 20.86 -1.37 -4.64
C ALA A 90 20.74 0.15 -4.51
N VAL A 91 20.00 0.64 -3.50
CA VAL A 91 19.83 2.08 -3.23
C VAL A 91 21.11 2.67 -2.61
N LEU A 92 21.76 1.93 -1.73
CA LEU A 92 23.03 2.37 -1.10
C LEU A 92 24.23 2.21 -2.02
N GLY A 93 24.11 1.41 -3.09
CA GLY A 93 25.21 1.12 -4.02
C GLY A 93 26.28 0.20 -3.46
N THR A 94 26.01 -0.46 -2.34
CA THR A 94 26.93 -1.38 -1.65
C THR A 94 26.14 -2.39 -0.83
N ALA A 95 26.73 -3.57 -0.62
CA ALA A 95 26.16 -4.55 0.30
C ALA A 95 26.21 -4.02 1.74
N ALA A 96 25.03 -3.91 2.35
CA ALA A 96 24.90 -3.46 3.73
C ALA A 96 24.85 -4.65 4.70
N PRO A 97 25.23 -4.45 5.97
CA PRO A 97 25.07 -5.49 6.99
C PRO A 97 23.62 -5.92 7.15
N THR A 98 23.40 -7.21 7.39
CA THR A 98 22.05 -7.76 7.65
C THR A 98 21.33 -7.02 8.79
N ALA A 99 22.07 -6.55 9.79
CA ALA A 99 21.53 -5.75 10.88
C ALA A 99 20.86 -4.46 10.37
N LEU A 100 21.45 -3.78 9.38
CA LEU A 100 20.85 -2.58 8.75
C LEU A 100 19.63 -2.95 7.90
N HIS A 101 19.67 -4.07 7.17
CA HIS A 101 18.49 -4.55 6.45
C HIS A 101 17.28 -4.74 7.39
N HIS A 102 17.50 -5.40 8.52
CA HIS A 102 16.44 -5.63 9.51
C HIS A 102 15.99 -4.33 10.16
N ALA A 103 16.91 -3.46 10.56
CA ALA A 103 16.60 -2.17 11.18
C ALA A 103 15.73 -1.29 10.25
N LEU A 104 16.08 -1.21 8.97
CA LEU A 104 15.28 -0.49 7.97
C LEU A 104 13.92 -1.16 7.74
N PHE A 105 13.89 -2.49 7.62
CA PHE A 105 12.62 -3.21 7.47
C PHE A 105 11.68 -2.92 8.64
N ASP A 106 12.16 -3.04 9.87
CA ASP A 106 11.38 -2.82 11.09
C ASP A 106 11.02 -1.33 11.26
N ARG A 107 11.91 -0.40 10.88
CA ARG A 107 11.65 1.03 10.94
C ARG A 107 10.46 1.45 10.07
N PHE A 108 10.31 0.88 8.87
CA PHE A 108 9.16 1.15 8.00
C PHE A 108 7.86 0.46 8.45
N ALA A 109 7.90 -0.38 9.47
CA ALA A 109 6.73 -0.88 10.17
C ALA A 109 6.21 0.08 11.27
N ASP A 110 7.00 1.08 11.66
CA ASP A 110 6.66 2.03 12.72
C ASP A 110 5.61 3.05 12.22
N PRO A 111 4.39 3.09 12.81
CA PRO A 111 3.35 4.04 12.42
C PRO A 111 3.78 5.51 12.52
N SER A 112 4.76 5.84 13.39
CA SER A 112 5.25 7.20 13.55
C SER A 112 5.90 7.80 12.31
N LEU A 113 6.38 6.97 11.38
CA LEU A 113 6.92 7.41 10.08
C LEU A 113 5.82 7.83 9.10
N TRP A 114 4.61 7.42 9.33
CA TRP A 114 3.51 7.55 8.38
C TRP A 114 2.53 8.65 8.82
N ARG A 115 1.85 9.20 7.87
CA ARG A 115 0.70 10.09 8.07
C ARG A 115 -0.50 9.52 7.36
N VAL A 116 -1.65 9.63 7.97
CA VAL A 116 -2.93 9.45 7.30
C VAL A 116 -3.28 10.76 6.60
N TYR A 117 -3.72 10.72 5.34
CA TYR A 117 -4.18 11.94 4.68
C TYR A 117 -5.40 12.52 5.42
N PRO A 118 -5.50 13.85 5.58
CA PRO A 118 -6.46 14.48 6.51
C PRO A 118 -7.94 14.14 6.24
N ASP A 119 -8.30 13.91 4.99
CA ASP A 119 -9.67 13.57 4.56
C ASP A 119 -10.03 12.11 4.83
N VAL A 120 -9.05 11.22 4.88
CA VAL A 120 -9.24 9.76 4.92
C VAL A 120 -10.08 9.28 6.11
N PRO A 121 -9.78 9.67 7.38
CA PRO A 121 -10.52 9.12 8.51
C PRO A 121 -12.00 9.48 8.50
N ALA A 122 -12.34 10.69 8.08
CA ALA A 122 -13.74 11.13 8.01
C ALA A 122 -14.49 10.42 6.89
N VAL A 123 -13.86 10.27 5.74
CA VAL A 123 -14.44 9.61 4.57
C VAL A 123 -14.65 8.11 4.81
N LEU A 124 -13.64 7.42 5.36
CA LEU A 124 -13.75 5.99 5.67
C LEU A 124 -14.86 5.71 6.70
N ARG A 125 -14.90 6.47 7.81
CA ARG A 125 -15.98 6.33 8.81
C ARG A 125 -17.36 6.56 8.21
N ARG A 126 -17.50 7.56 7.33
CA ARG A 126 -18.75 7.82 6.62
C ARG A 126 -19.17 6.65 5.73
N TRP A 127 -18.24 6.06 4.99
CA TRP A 127 -18.54 4.93 4.10
C TRP A 127 -18.86 3.66 4.89
N HIS A 128 -18.05 3.36 5.91
CA HIS A 128 -18.29 2.24 6.82
C HIS A 128 -19.67 2.38 7.52
N GLY A 129 -19.98 3.57 8.05
CA GLY A 129 -21.28 3.86 8.69
C GLY A 129 -22.46 3.86 7.72
N ALA A 130 -22.22 4.02 6.41
CA ALA A 130 -23.23 3.86 5.36
C ALA A 130 -23.39 2.38 4.91
N GLY A 131 -22.69 1.43 5.55
CA GLY A 131 -22.77 0.00 5.28
C GLY A 131 -22.00 -0.46 4.05
N LEU A 132 -21.04 0.34 3.54
CA LEU A 132 -20.14 -0.12 2.48
C LEU A 132 -19.12 -1.10 3.07
N ARG A 133 -18.88 -2.20 2.34
CA ARG A 133 -17.77 -3.11 2.63
C ARG A 133 -16.47 -2.47 2.15
N LEU A 134 -15.45 -2.44 3.00
CA LEU A 134 -14.19 -1.78 2.71
C LEU A 134 -13.03 -2.78 2.76
N ALA A 135 -12.16 -2.75 1.76
CA ALA A 135 -10.94 -3.54 1.75
C ALA A 135 -9.74 -2.72 1.29
N VAL A 136 -8.55 -3.06 1.78
CA VAL A 136 -7.30 -2.54 1.24
C VAL A 136 -6.73 -3.53 0.22
N VAL A 137 -6.25 -3.03 -0.93
CA VAL A 137 -5.53 -3.81 -1.95
C VAL A 137 -4.26 -3.06 -2.34
N SER A 138 -3.11 -3.49 -1.83
CA SER A 138 -1.87 -2.73 -1.98
C SER A 138 -0.68 -3.59 -2.42
N ASN A 139 0.21 -3.02 -3.24
CA ASN A 139 1.54 -3.57 -3.50
C ASN A 139 2.44 -3.31 -2.30
N PHE A 140 2.23 -4.07 -1.25
CA PHE A 140 2.87 -3.96 0.05
C PHE A 140 3.13 -5.36 0.62
N ASP A 141 3.75 -5.43 1.78
CA ASP A 141 4.00 -6.66 2.52
C ASP A 141 3.21 -6.70 3.83
N ARG A 142 3.43 -7.75 4.63
CA ARG A 142 2.71 -8.01 5.89
C ARG A 142 2.74 -6.87 6.90
N ARG A 143 3.70 -5.94 6.81
CA ARG A 143 3.78 -4.79 7.72
C ARG A 143 2.58 -3.84 7.60
N LEU A 144 1.84 -3.90 6.48
CA LEU A 144 0.70 -3.01 6.27
C LEU A 144 -0.41 -3.21 7.28
N GLN A 145 -0.71 -4.46 7.67
CA GLN A 145 -1.77 -4.73 8.64
C GLN A 145 -1.50 -4.07 10.01
N PRO A 146 -0.37 -4.35 10.71
CA PRO A 146 -0.06 -3.68 11.97
C PRO A 146 0.16 -2.17 11.81
N LEU A 147 0.60 -1.72 10.64
CA LEU A 147 0.71 -0.29 10.34
C LEU A 147 -0.67 0.40 10.34
N LEU A 148 -1.66 -0.19 9.70
CA LEU A 148 -3.03 0.34 9.70
C LEU A 148 -3.65 0.30 11.11
N GLU A 149 -3.33 -0.71 11.93
CA GLU A 149 -3.72 -0.79 13.34
C GLU A 149 -3.14 0.39 14.14
N GLY A 150 -1.83 0.60 14.04
CA GLY A 150 -1.14 1.70 14.72
C GLY A 150 -1.56 3.09 14.24
N LEU A 151 -2.12 3.21 13.04
CA LEU A 151 -2.70 4.45 12.49
C LEU A 151 -4.20 4.61 12.80
N GLY A 152 -4.83 3.65 13.50
CA GLY A 152 -6.25 3.69 13.87
C GLY A 152 -7.21 3.55 12.67
N LEU A 153 -6.79 2.84 11.63
CA LEU A 153 -7.59 2.62 10.42
C LEU A 153 -8.08 1.18 10.26
N ALA A 154 -7.45 0.20 10.92
CA ALA A 154 -7.68 -1.22 10.66
C ALA A 154 -9.15 -1.63 10.85
N ASP A 155 -9.81 -1.16 11.91
CA ASP A 155 -11.21 -1.50 12.24
C ASP A 155 -12.22 -1.01 11.20
N LEU A 156 -11.82 -0.17 10.26
CA LEU A 156 -12.67 0.32 9.18
C LEU A 156 -12.67 -0.59 7.95
N PHE A 157 -11.80 -1.61 7.93
CA PHE A 157 -11.65 -2.53 6.81
C PHE A 157 -12.07 -3.95 7.17
N ASP A 158 -12.84 -4.56 6.28
CA ASP A 158 -13.23 -5.97 6.38
C ASP A 158 -12.05 -6.91 6.07
N THR A 159 -11.12 -6.46 5.22
CA THR A 159 -9.92 -7.22 4.84
C THR A 159 -8.80 -6.31 4.31
N VAL A 160 -7.56 -6.78 4.48
CA VAL A 160 -6.36 -6.15 3.92
C VAL A 160 -5.62 -7.17 3.06
N VAL A 161 -5.53 -6.90 1.76
CA VAL A 161 -4.85 -7.77 0.80
C VAL A 161 -3.54 -7.08 0.37
N VAL A 162 -2.42 -7.71 0.68
CA VAL A 162 -1.10 -7.25 0.27
C VAL A 162 -0.50 -8.19 -0.78
N SER A 163 0.24 -7.63 -1.73
CA SER A 163 0.79 -8.37 -2.85
C SER A 163 1.72 -9.51 -2.43
N SER A 164 2.49 -9.33 -1.35
CA SER A 164 3.44 -10.33 -0.88
C SER A 164 2.76 -11.66 -0.56
N SER A 165 1.68 -11.64 0.21
CA SER A 165 0.90 -12.83 0.60
C SER A 165 -0.11 -13.26 -0.47
N ALA A 166 -0.65 -12.32 -1.27
CA ALA A 166 -1.52 -12.65 -2.39
C ALA A 166 -0.80 -13.45 -3.48
N GLY A 167 0.54 -13.46 -3.47
CA GLY A 167 1.36 -14.12 -4.47
C GLY A 167 1.31 -13.48 -5.86
N ALA A 168 0.79 -12.26 -5.95
CA ALA A 168 0.78 -11.44 -7.16
C ALA A 168 0.61 -9.96 -6.79
N ALA A 169 1.31 -9.08 -7.51
CA ALA A 169 1.21 -7.63 -7.35
C ALA A 169 0.32 -7.00 -8.44
N LYS A 170 -0.32 -5.86 -8.16
CA LYS A 170 -0.91 -5.01 -9.19
C LYS A 170 0.13 -4.72 -10.27
N PRO A 171 -0.18 -4.79 -11.58
CA PRO A 171 -1.51 -4.82 -12.19
C PRO A 171 -2.16 -6.20 -12.35
N SER A 172 -1.66 -7.27 -11.71
CA SER A 172 -2.37 -8.55 -11.71
C SER A 172 -3.78 -8.38 -11.12
N PRO A 173 -4.81 -9.04 -11.70
CA PRO A 173 -6.16 -9.03 -11.13
C PRO A 173 -6.28 -9.86 -9.84
N ARG A 174 -5.28 -10.68 -9.50
CA ARG A 174 -5.37 -11.65 -8.39
C ARG A 174 -5.63 -10.98 -7.02
N PRO A 175 -4.92 -9.91 -6.59
CA PRO A 175 -5.21 -9.26 -5.32
C PRO A 175 -6.63 -8.70 -5.24
N PHE A 176 -7.15 -8.18 -6.36
CA PHE A 176 -8.53 -7.69 -6.43
C PHE A 176 -9.55 -8.81 -6.27
N ARG A 177 -9.33 -9.97 -6.92
CA ARG A 177 -10.21 -11.14 -6.80
C ARG A 177 -10.25 -11.67 -5.37
N ILE A 178 -9.10 -11.77 -4.71
CA ILE A 178 -9.02 -12.16 -3.28
C ILE A 178 -9.85 -11.19 -2.42
N ALA A 179 -9.76 -9.89 -2.64
CA ALA A 179 -10.54 -8.90 -1.92
C ALA A 179 -12.05 -9.04 -2.20
N LEU A 180 -12.45 -9.24 -3.45
CA LEU A 180 -13.85 -9.46 -3.83
C LEU A 180 -14.44 -10.71 -3.17
N GLU A 181 -13.70 -11.81 -3.17
CA GLU A 181 -14.07 -13.05 -2.48
C GLU A 181 -14.25 -12.82 -0.98
N SER A 182 -13.30 -12.14 -0.34
CA SER A 182 -13.36 -11.81 1.10
C SER A 182 -14.55 -10.91 1.45
N LEU A 183 -14.93 -10.00 0.56
CA LEU A 183 -16.08 -9.12 0.74
C LEU A 183 -17.41 -9.80 0.38
N ALA A 184 -17.39 -10.97 -0.26
CA ALA A 184 -18.54 -11.63 -0.86
C ALA A 184 -19.33 -10.71 -1.81
N LEU A 185 -18.62 -9.97 -2.68
CA LEU A 185 -19.16 -9.02 -3.65
C LEU A 185 -18.66 -9.30 -5.06
N GLU A 186 -19.55 -9.06 -6.04
CA GLU A 186 -19.19 -9.10 -7.46
C GLU A 186 -18.43 -7.85 -7.89
N ALA A 187 -17.56 -7.97 -8.90
CA ALA A 187 -16.75 -6.87 -9.40
C ALA A 187 -17.57 -5.63 -9.82
N SER A 188 -18.77 -5.85 -10.38
CA SER A 188 -19.70 -4.78 -10.78
C SER A 188 -20.28 -3.98 -9.62
N GLN A 189 -20.23 -4.53 -8.41
CA GLN A 189 -20.73 -3.91 -7.18
C GLN A 189 -19.65 -3.11 -6.42
N VAL A 190 -18.41 -3.14 -6.90
CA VAL A 190 -17.26 -2.61 -6.18
C VAL A 190 -16.52 -1.59 -7.05
N TRP A 191 -16.00 -0.55 -6.41
CA TRP A 191 -15.07 0.37 -7.03
C TRP A 191 -13.73 0.28 -6.35
N HIS A 192 -12.67 0.54 -7.11
CA HIS A 192 -11.33 0.70 -6.59
C HIS A 192 -10.93 2.18 -6.59
N VAL A 193 -10.22 2.60 -5.53
CA VAL A 193 -9.61 3.93 -5.44
C VAL A 193 -8.11 3.74 -5.23
N GLY A 194 -7.30 4.30 -6.11
CA GLY A 194 -5.84 4.21 -6.06
C GLY A 194 -5.20 5.43 -6.69
N ASP A 195 -3.88 5.51 -6.75
CA ASP A 195 -3.14 6.67 -7.26
C ASP A 195 -2.23 6.33 -8.45
N SER A 196 -2.08 5.06 -8.79
CA SER A 196 -1.13 4.55 -9.78
C SER A 196 -1.78 3.99 -11.06
N ALA A 197 -0.96 3.85 -12.10
CA ALA A 197 -1.37 3.17 -13.34
C ALA A 197 -1.66 1.68 -13.10
N GLU A 198 -0.94 1.05 -12.18
CA GLU A 198 -1.10 -0.35 -11.77
C GLU A 198 -2.46 -0.58 -11.11
N ASP A 199 -2.97 0.40 -10.35
CA ASP A 199 -4.32 0.38 -9.78
C ASP A 199 -5.37 0.33 -10.89
N GLY A 200 -5.25 1.24 -11.85
CA GLY A 200 -6.18 1.32 -12.98
C GLY A 200 -6.17 0.07 -13.86
N ALA A 201 -4.98 -0.45 -14.15
CA ALA A 201 -4.82 -1.63 -14.99
C ALA A 201 -5.29 -2.91 -14.29
N GLY A 202 -4.92 -3.09 -13.01
CA GLY A 202 -5.30 -4.26 -12.21
C GLY A 202 -6.80 -4.32 -11.93
N ALA A 203 -7.41 -3.21 -11.53
CA ALA A 203 -8.85 -3.10 -11.31
C ALA A 203 -9.62 -3.45 -12.61
N ARG A 204 -9.21 -2.88 -13.75
CA ARG A 204 -9.82 -3.18 -15.05
C ARG A 204 -9.71 -4.67 -15.39
N ALA A 205 -8.54 -5.28 -15.17
CA ALA A 205 -8.33 -6.71 -15.42
C ALA A 205 -9.19 -7.61 -14.50
N ALA A 206 -9.59 -7.09 -13.34
CA ALA A 206 -10.51 -7.76 -12.42
C ALA A 206 -11.99 -7.43 -12.66
N GLY A 207 -12.32 -6.58 -13.65
CA GLY A 207 -13.68 -6.13 -13.91
C GLY A 207 -14.19 -5.05 -12.93
N VAL A 208 -13.29 -4.48 -12.13
CA VAL A 208 -13.60 -3.46 -11.12
C VAL A 208 -13.41 -2.06 -11.72
N ARG A 209 -14.33 -1.15 -11.43
CA ARG A 209 -14.17 0.27 -11.78
C ARG A 209 -13.09 0.90 -10.91
N CYS A 210 -12.21 1.69 -11.52
CA CYS A 210 -11.16 2.42 -10.81
C CYS A 210 -11.38 3.93 -10.89
N LEU A 211 -11.16 4.59 -9.76
CA LEU A 211 -11.05 6.03 -9.62
C LEU A 211 -9.62 6.34 -9.19
N LEU A 212 -8.93 7.19 -9.95
CA LEU A 212 -7.58 7.62 -9.58
C LEU A 212 -7.65 8.92 -8.79
N VAL A 213 -6.96 8.91 -7.64
CA VAL A 213 -6.77 10.10 -6.80
C VAL A 213 -5.34 10.62 -6.98
N ARG A 214 -5.17 11.91 -6.73
CA ARG A 214 -3.85 12.55 -6.64
C ARG A 214 -3.75 13.21 -5.28
N ARG A 215 -2.67 12.94 -4.58
CA ARG A 215 -2.37 13.58 -3.30
C ARG A 215 -1.36 14.70 -3.51
N PRO A 216 -1.48 15.81 -2.75
CA PRO A 216 -0.51 16.92 -2.79
C PRO A 216 0.85 16.50 -2.24
#